data_70633ee8474e330a0b6aa31da79e0ff5
#
_entry.id   70633ee8474e330a0b6aa31da79e0ff5
#
_cell.length_a   1.000
_cell.length_b   1.000
_cell.length_c   1.000
_cell.angle_alpha   90.00
_cell.angle_beta   90.00
_cell.angle_gamma   90.00
#
_symmetry.space_group_name_H-M   'P 1'
#
loop_
_entity.id
_entity.type
_entity.pdbx_description
1 polymer ?
#
loop_
_entity_poly.entity_id
_entity_poly.type
_entity_poly.pdbx_seq_one_letter_code
_entity_poly.pdbx_strand_id
1 'polypeptide(L)'
;MKSDNVKKGMQQAPHRSLFNALGFTEEEMNKPMVGIVSSYNEIVPGHMNLDKIVNAVKLGVAEAGGVPVVFPAIAVCDGIAMGHIGMKYSLVTRDLIADSTECMALAHQFDALVMVPNCDKNVPGLLMAAARINVPTVFVSGGPMLAGHVQGKKRSLSSMFEAVGSYAAGTMTEEEVREYEEKVCPTCGSCSGMYTANSMNCLTEALGMGLRGNGTIPAVYSERIKLAKHAGMAVMEMYRKNIRPRDIMTKEAILNALTVDMTLGCSTNSMLHLPAIAHEVGFDFDIAFANPISEKTPNLCHLAPAGPTYMEDLNEAGGVYAVMKELADIGLLHTECMTVTGKTVGENIADAVNKNPEVIRPVDHPYSKTGGLAVLKGNLAPDGSVVKRSAVCDEMMVHEGPARVFDCEEDAIAAIKGGKIVAGDVVVIRYEGPKGGPGMREMLNPTSAIAGMGLGSSVALITDGRFSGASRGASIGHVSPEAAVGGPIALVEEGDLIRINIPELKLELAVPDEELSARKAKWQPREPKVTTGYLKRYASLVTSGNRGAILALPEEQ
;
A
#
# COMPACT_ATOMS: atom_id res chain seq x y z
N MET A 1 -15.70 18.05 -25.33
CA MET A 1 -14.40 17.81 -24.68
C MET A 1 -14.23 18.81 -23.54
N LYS A 2 -13.72 18.40 -22.38
CA LYS A 2 -13.38 19.31 -21.29
C LYS A 2 -12.29 20.30 -21.72
N SER A 3 -11.33 19.81 -22.51
CA SER A 3 -10.23 20.59 -23.09
C SER A 3 -10.69 21.68 -24.09
N ASP A 4 -11.95 21.66 -24.52
CA ASP A 4 -12.49 22.75 -25.36
C ASP A 4 -12.47 24.11 -24.64
N ASN A 5 -12.50 24.10 -23.29
CA ASN A 5 -12.38 25.29 -22.46
C ASN A 5 -11.06 26.06 -22.68
N VAL A 6 -10.03 25.40 -23.18
CA VAL A 6 -8.69 25.99 -23.46
C VAL A 6 -8.33 25.93 -24.93
N LYS A 7 -9.11 25.25 -25.79
CA LYS A 7 -8.79 25.06 -27.20
C LYS A 7 -9.72 25.77 -28.15
N LYS A 8 -11.02 25.97 -27.81
CA LYS A 8 -12.03 26.45 -28.75
C LYS A 8 -12.50 27.88 -28.45
N GLY A 9 -12.84 28.61 -29.51
CA GLY A 9 -13.32 29.97 -29.45
C GLY A 9 -12.24 31.04 -29.59
N MET A 10 -12.64 32.27 -29.95
CA MET A 10 -11.69 33.37 -30.19
C MET A 10 -10.99 33.80 -28.89
N GLN A 11 -11.69 33.75 -27.76
CA GLN A 11 -11.12 34.12 -26.46
C GLN A 11 -9.99 33.18 -26.00
N GLN A 12 -9.92 31.94 -26.51
CA GLN A 12 -8.88 30.98 -26.24
C GLN A 12 -7.67 31.07 -27.20
N ALA A 13 -7.63 32.07 -28.08
CA ALA A 13 -6.47 32.31 -28.96
C ALA A 13 -5.15 32.44 -28.18
N PRO A 14 -5.06 33.13 -27.03
CA PRO A 14 -3.85 33.15 -26.21
C PRO A 14 -3.41 31.74 -25.75
N HIS A 15 -4.36 30.89 -25.32
CA HIS A 15 -4.08 29.51 -24.91
C HIS A 15 -3.56 28.68 -26.08
N ARG A 16 -4.18 28.79 -27.27
CA ARG A 16 -3.70 28.10 -28.49
C ARG A 16 -2.31 28.53 -28.91
N SER A 17 -1.93 29.80 -28.67
CA SER A 17 -0.55 30.24 -28.89
C SER A 17 0.46 29.48 -28.05
N LEU A 18 0.09 29.13 -26.81
CA LEU A 18 0.94 28.29 -25.93
C LEU A 18 0.97 26.83 -26.39
N PHE A 19 -0.16 26.28 -26.85
CA PHE A 19 -0.17 24.93 -27.45
C PHE A 19 0.67 24.89 -28.74
N ASN A 20 0.65 25.94 -29.56
CA ASN A 20 1.53 26.05 -30.72
C ASN A 20 2.99 26.07 -30.32
N ALA A 21 3.37 26.73 -29.21
CA ALA A 21 4.73 26.70 -28.68
C ALA A 21 5.16 25.29 -28.19
N LEU A 22 4.20 24.43 -27.83
CA LEU A 22 4.41 23.02 -27.49
C LEU A 22 4.48 22.11 -28.74
N GLY A 23 4.22 22.66 -29.94
CA GLY A 23 4.24 21.92 -31.20
C GLY A 23 2.94 21.19 -31.53
N PHE A 24 1.81 21.55 -30.91
CA PHE A 24 0.50 20.97 -31.27
C PHE A 24 0.11 21.35 -32.69
N THR A 25 -0.34 20.37 -33.46
CA THR A 25 -0.89 20.60 -34.80
C THR A 25 -2.36 20.98 -34.74
N GLU A 26 -2.91 21.48 -35.86
CA GLU A 26 -4.33 21.79 -35.95
C GLU A 26 -5.22 20.56 -35.73
N GLU A 27 -4.78 19.40 -36.24
CA GLU A 27 -5.49 18.11 -36.06
C GLU A 27 -5.48 17.67 -34.60
N GLU A 28 -4.40 17.89 -33.88
CA GLU A 28 -4.28 17.57 -32.44
C GLU A 28 -5.18 18.49 -31.59
N MET A 29 -5.31 19.77 -31.97
CA MET A 29 -6.21 20.70 -31.29
C MET A 29 -7.67 20.26 -31.34
N ASN A 30 -8.05 19.44 -32.31
CA ASN A 30 -9.42 18.91 -32.48
C ASN A 30 -9.64 17.56 -31.82
N LYS A 31 -8.63 16.96 -31.17
CA LYS A 31 -8.70 15.67 -30.49
C LYS A 31 -8.80 15.82 -28.97
N PRO A 32 -9.30 14.78 -28.26
CA PRO A 32 -9.25 14.75 -26.79
C PRO A 32 -7.82 14.80 -26.28
N MET A 33 -7.59 15.61 -25.25
CA MET A 33 -6.29 15.75 -24.59
C MET A 33 -6.20 14.79 -23.39
N VAL A 34 -5.29 13.84 -23.46
CA VAL A 34 -5.09 12.80 -22.45
C VAL A 34 -3.84 13.09 -21.64
N GLY A 35 -4.01 13.37 -20.35
CA GLY A 35 -2.89 13.52 -19.42
C GLY A 35 -2.30 12.16 -19.06
N ILE A 36 -0.99 12.01 -19.21
CA ILE A 36 -0.25 10.84 -18.71
C ILE A 36 0.51 11.28 -17.46
N VAL A 37 0.05 10.81 -16.31
CA VAL A 37 0.64 11.17 -15.02
C VAL A 37 1.77 10.19 -14.72
N SER A 38 3.01 10.63 -14.94
CA SER A 38 4.20 9.79 -14.80
C SER A 38 4.94 10.07 -13.51
N SER A 39 5.17 9.05 -12.71
CA SER A 39 6.04 9.14 -11.54
C SER A 39 7.49 8.69 -11.81
N TYR A 40 7.92 8.72 -13.08
CA TYR A 40 9.30 8.45 -13.46
C TYR A 40 10.29 9.29 -12.65
N ASN A 41 11.34 8.65 -12.18
CA ASN A 41 12.53 9.25 -11.60
C ASN A 41 13.67 8.22 -11.57
N GLU A 42 14.90 8.67 -11.31
CA GLU A 42 16.10 7.83 -11.34
C GLU A 42 16.55 7.33 -9.96
N ILE A 43 15.88 7.74 -8.87
CA ILE A 43 16.25 7.35 -7.50
C ILE A 43 15.40 6.19 -6.96
N VAL A 44 14.21 5.94 -7.53
CA VAL A 44 13.32 4.86 -7.09
C VAL A 44 13.45 3.69 -8.07
N PRO A 45 13.97 2.51 -7.66
CA PRO A 45 14.15 1.36 -8.56
C PRO A 45 12.85 0.92 -9.24
N GLY A 46 11.70 1.09 -8.57
CA GLY A 46 10.37 0.82 -9.14
C GLY A 46 9.93 1.80 -10.22
N HIS A 47 10.60 2.92 -10.39
CA HIS A 47 10.19 4.02 -11.27
C HIS A 47 11.16 4.30 -12.43
N MET A 48 12.36 3.76 -12.37
CA MET A 48 13.42 4.05 -13.37
C MET A 48 13.09 3.59 -14.80
N ASN A 49 12.12 2.70 -14.97
CA ASN A 49 11.66 2.20 -16.28
C ASN A 49 10.31 2.79 -16.73
N LEU A 50 9.72 3.70 -15.96
CA LEU A 50 8.39 4.26 -16.27
C LEU A 50 8.40 5.13 -17.52
N ASP A 51 9.53 5.66 -17.94
CA ASP A 51 9.71 6.34 -19.23
C ASP A 51 9.29 5.44 -20.42
N LYS A 52 9.66 4.15 -20.38
CA LYS A 52 9.28 3.13 -21.39
C LYS A 52 7.78 2.84 -21.36
N ILE A 53 7.22 2.73 -20.15
CA ILE A 53 5.77 2.54 -19.96
C ILE A 53 5.01 3.76 -20.52
N VAL A 54 5.41 4.96 -20.16
CA VAL A 54 4.82 6.22 -20.64
C VAL A 54 4.86 6.29 -22.19
N ASN A 55 5.99 5.97 -22.81
CA ASN A 55 6.10 5.96 -24.26
C ASN A 55 5.15 4.95 -24.90
N ALA A 56 4.99 3.78 -24.32
CA ALA A 56 4.03 2.78 -24.80
C ALA A 56 2.58 3.26 -24.65
N VAL A 57 2.23 3.90 -23.51
CA VAL A 57 0.90 4.51 -23.28
C VAL A 57 0.63 5.59 -24.33
N LYS A 58 1.60 6.47 -24.62
CA LYS A 58 1.46 7.52 -25.66
C LYS A 58 1.10 6.94 -27.02
N LEU A 59 1.74 5.83 -27.41
CA LEU A 59 1.43 5.15 -28.67
C LEU A 59 -0.03 4.64 -28.66
N GLY A 60 -0.47 4.01 -27.57
CA GLY A 60 -1.84 3.52 -27.45
C GLY A 60 -2.88 4.64 -27.48
N VAL A 61 -2.63 5.77 -26.83
CA VAL A 61 -3.51 6.95 -26.86
C VAL A 61 -3.59 7.54 -28.26
N ALA A 62 -2.43 7.72 -28.92
CA ALA A 62 -2.37 8.30 -30.27
C ALA A 62 -3.07 7.40 -31.30
N GLU A 63 -2.84 6.08 -31.26
CA GLU A 63 -3.49 5.09 -32.12
C GLU A 63 -5.03 5.11 -31.95
N ALA A 64 -5.51 5.31 -30.72
CA ALA A 64 -6.93 5.39 -30.43
C ALA A 64 -7.54 6.79 -30.67
N GLY A 65 -6.76 7.77 -31.21
CA GLY A 65 -7.23 9.07 -31.64
C GLY A 65 -7.22 10.17 -30.56
N GLY A 66 -6.46 10.00 -29.47
CA GLY A 66 -6.22 11.02 -28.46
C GLY A 66 -4.88 11.73 -28.65
N VAL A 67 -4.66 12.84 -27.93
CA VAL A 67 -3.38 13.55 -27.85
C VAL A 67 -2.78 13.33 -26.46
N PRO A 68 -1.67 12.56 -26.35
CA PRO A 68 -1.05 12.27 -25.07
C PRO A 68 -0.14 13.40 -24.61
N VAL A 69 -0.34 13.90 -23.40
CA VAL A 69 0.50 14.94 -22.78
C VAL A 69 0.98 14.46 -21.41
N VAL A 70 2.31 14.40 -21.21
CA VAL A 70 2.93 13.90 -19.99
C VAL A 70 3.11 15.02 -18.98
N PHE A 71 2.79 14.75 -17.70
CA PHE A 71 3.19 15.57 -16.57
C PHE A 71 3.58 14.70 -15.37
N PRO A 72 4.45 15.20 -14.44
CA PRO A 72 5.01 14.37 -13.39
C PRO A 72 4.10 14.25 -12.17
N ALA A 73 4.20 13.09 -11.50
CA ALA A 73 3.92 12.91 -10.08
C ALA A 73 5.23 12.56 -9.37
N ILE A 74 5.32 12.86 -8.06
CA ILE A 74 6.48 12.49 -7.25
C ILE A 74 6.35 11.05 -6.74
N ALA A 75 7.47 10.49 -6.29
CA ALA A 75 7.51 9.23 -5.54
C ALA A 75 8.70 9.22 -4.59
N VAL A 76 8.53 8.55 -3.45
CA VAL A 76 9.59 8.23 -2.49
C VAL A 76 9.81 6.73 -2.50
N CYS A 77 11.06 6.28 -2.45
CA CYS A 77 11.40 4.87 -2.26
C CYS A 77 11.40 4.53 -0.76
N ASP A 78 10.40 3.78 -0.30
CA ASP A 78 10.30 3.37 1.09
C ASP A 78 11.52 2.55 1.54
N GLY A 79 12.07 1.71 0.67
CA GLY A 79 13.27 0.92 0.98
C GLY A 79 14.50 1.80 1.25
N ILE A 80 14.72 2.86 0.45
CA ILE A 80 15.84 3.80 0.66
C ILE A 80 15.57 4.71 1.88
N ALA A 81 14.32 5.05 2.13
CA ALA A 81 13.92 5.88 3.26
C ALA A 81 13.88 5.13 4.61
N MET A 82 13.94 3.80 4.59
CA MET A 82 13.77 2.94 5.77
C MET A 82 14.87 3.14 6.82
N GLY A 83 14.46 3.19 8.10
CA GLY A 83 15.38 3.21 9.24
C GLY A 83 16.06 4.56 9.53
N HIS A 84 15.63 5.66 8.90
CA HIS A 84 16.11 7.01 9.17
C HIS A 84 15.00 8.06 9.03
N ILE A 85 15.31 9.34 9.24
CA ILE A 85 14.34 10.45 9.20
C ILE A 85 13.56 10.53 7.87
N GLY A 86 14.13 10.06 6.76
CA GLY A 86 13.50 10.04 5.44
C GLY A 86 12.18 9.29 5.43
N MET A 87 12.01 8.26 6.27
CA MET A 87 10.78 7.47 6.30
C MET A 87 9.55 8.25 6.77
N LYS A 88 9.72 9.35 7.50
CA LYS A 88 8.63 10.28 7.87
C LYS A 88 8.05 11.00 6.64
N TYR A 89 8.82 11.08 5.55
CA TYR A 89 8.39 11.71 4.31
C TYR A 89 7.74 10.75 3.31
N SER A 90 7.58 9.46 3.65
CA SER A 90 6.94 8.50 2.77
C SER A 90 5.41 8.67 2.74
N LEU A 91 4.69 8.35 3.83
CA LEU A 91 3.22 8.38 3.83
C LEU A 91 2.65 9.76 3.48
N VAL A 92 3.28 10.81 3.93
CA VAL A 92 2.84 12.20 3.67
C VAL A 92 2.81 12.56 2.19
N THR A 93 3.57 11.84 1.35
CA THR A 93 3.54 12.04 -0.10
C THR A 93 2.28 11.53 -0.76
N ARG A 94 1.53 10.60 -0.14
CA ARG A 94 0.27 10.09 -0.70
C ARG A 94 -0.73 11.22 -0.98
N ASP A 95 -1.00 12.03 0.04
CA ASP A 95 -1.92 13.17 -0.07
C ASP A 95 -1.33 14.28 -0.95
N LEU A 96 -0.03 14.55 -0.84
CA LEU A 96 0.64 15.53 -1.69
C LEU A 96 0.61 15.14 -3.19
N ILE A 97 0.73 13.86 -3.50
CA ILE A 97 0.57 13.33 -4.87
C ILE A 97 -0.86 13.55 -5.36
N ALA A 98 -1.86 13.25 -4.51
CA ALA A 98 -3.25 13.47 -4.85
C ALA A 98 -3.53 14.95 -5.14
N ASP A 99 -3.13 15.84 -4.24
CA ASP A 99 -3.33 17.30 -4.35
C ASP A 99 -2.66 17.89 -5.59
N SER A 100 -1.37 17.56 -5.80
CA SER A 100 -0.62 18.10 -6.94
C SER A 100 -1.13 17.59 -8.29
N THR A 101 -1.56 16.33 -8.36
CA THR A 101 -2.13 15.73 -9.57
C THR A 101 -3.49 16.35 -9.88
N GLU A 102 -4.33 16.56 -8.87
CA GLU A 102 -5.61 17.26 -9.01
C GLU A 102 -5.40 18.67 -9.55
N CYS A 103 -4.50 19.46 -8.95
CA CYS A 103 -4.18 20.82 -9.41
C CYS A 103 -3.75 20.85 -10.87
N MET A 104 -2.83 19.96 -11.28
CA MET A 104 -2.36 19.88 -12.66
C MET A 104 -3.45 19.50 -13.64
N ALA A 105 -4.23 18.47 -13.32
CA ALA A 105 -5.25 17.96 -14.22
C ALA A 105 -6.41 18.95 -14.41
N LEU A 106 -6.87 19.58 -13.34
CA LEU A 106 -7.99 20.54 -13.40
C LEU A 106 -7.57 21.87 -14.02
N ALA A 107 -6.37 22.37 -13.71
CA ALA A 107 -5.87 23.62 -14.31
C ALA A 107 -5.72 23.53 -15.84
N HIS A 108 -5.30 22.38 -16.36
CA HIS A 108 -5.04 22.19 -17.80
C HIS A 108 -6.21 21.52 -18.55
N GLN A 109 -7.32 21.21 -17.86
CA GLN A 109 -8.57 20.76 -18.45
C GLN A 109 -8.44 19.47 -19.29
N PHE A 110 -7.71 18.47 -18.81
CA PHE A 110 -7.61 17.16 -19.48
C PHE A 110 -8.97 16.47 -19.63
N ASP A 111 -9.16 15.80 -20.76
CA ASP A 111 -10.39 15.06 -21.08
C ASP A 111 -10.38 13.65 -20.46
N ALA A 112 -9.21 13.08 -20.32
CA ALA A 112 -8.97 11.77 -19.72
C ALA A 112 -7.54 11.68 -19.14
N LEU A 113 -7.26 10.67 -18.31
CA LEU A 113 -5.98 10.47 -17.66
C LEU A 113 -5.50 9.02 -17.75
N VAL A 114 -4.21 8.81 -17.95
CA VAL A 114 -3.55 7.53 -17.66
C VAL A 114 -2.58 7.74 -16.51
N MET A 115 -2.80 7.01 -15.42
CA MET A 115 -1.95 7.06 -14.24
C MET A 115 -0.86 5.99 -14.35
N VAL A 116 0.41 6.41 -14.22
CA VAL A 116 1.59 5.52 -14.36
C VAL A 116 2.39 5.52 -13.05
N PRO A 117 1.86 4.88 -11.99
CA PRO A 117 2.53 4.69 -10.72
C PRO A 117 3.36 3.42 -10.66
N ASN A 118 4.04 3.17 -9.51
CA ASN A 118 4.49 1.81 -9.16
C ASN A 118 4.74 1.58 -7.67
N CYS A 119 5.07 2.59 -6.86
CA CYS A 119 5.47 2.42 -5.45
C CYS A 119 4.34 2.69 -4.44
N ASP A 120 4.66 2.44 -3.18
CA ASP A 120 3.78 2.29 -2.03
C ASP A 120 2.75 3.40 -1.84
N LYS A 121 3.18 4.67 -1.93
CA LYS A 121 2.32 5.83 -1.66
C LYS A 121 1.82 6.49 -2.94
N ASN A 122 2.52 6.22 -4.03
CA ASN A 122 2.22 6.76 -5.34
C ASN A 122 0.95 6.14 -5.95
N VAL A 123 0.77 4.82 -5.82
CA VAL A 123 -0.44 4.13 -6.30
C VAL A 123 -1.70 4.65 -5.58
N PRO A 124 -1.81 4.62 -4.24
CA PRO A 124 -3.00 5.11 -3.56
C PRO A 124 -3.19 6.62 -3.73
N GLY A 125 -2.13 7.43 -3.75
CA GLY A 125 -2.24 8.87 -3.99
C GLY A 125 -2.85 9.20 -5.34
N LEU A 126 -2.48 8.47 -6.39
CA LEU A 126 -3.08 8.66 -7.72
C LEU A 126 -4.51 8.10 -7.81
N LEU A 127 -4.87 7.04 -7.05
CA LEU A 127 -6.26 6.57 -6.93
C LEU A 127 -7.14 7.63 -6.26
N MET A 128 -6.66 8.27 -5.19
CA MET A 128 -7.33 9.41 -4.55
C MET A 128 -7.52 10.57 -5.55
N ALA A 129 -6.47 10.95 -6.29
CA ALA A 129 -6.55 11.97 -7.33
C ALA A 129 -7.58 11.61 -8.42
N ALA A 130 -7.59 10.37 -8.90
CA ALA A 130 -8.54 9.92 -9.92
C ALA A 130 -9.99 10.07 -9.44
N ALA A 131 -10.28 9.74 -8.17
CA ALA A 131 -11.59 9.91 -7.55
C ALA A 131 -12.03 11.39 -7.48
N ARG A 132 -11.10 12.30 -7.11
CA ARG A 132 -11.36 13.75 -7.02
C ARG A 132 -11.60 14.37 -8.38
N ILE A 133 -10.71 14.13 -9.34
CA ILE A 133 -10.74 14.71 -10.70
C ILE A 133 -11.94 14.19 -11.49
N ASN A 134 -12.24 12.91 -11.33
CA ASN A 134 -13.39 12.20 -11.91
C ASN A 134 -13.57 12.41 -13.42
N VAL A 135 -12.48 12.32 -14.18
CA VAL A 135 -12.48 12.17 -15.65
C VAL A 135 -12.11 10.72 -16.00
N PRO A 136 -12.49 10.21 -17.19
CA PRO A 136 -12.10 8.86 -17.61
C PRO A 136 -10.62 8.59 -17.35
N THR A 137 -10.32 7.54 -16.57
CA THR A 137 -8.97 7.29 -16.08
C THR A 137 -8.68 5.79 -16.08
N VAL A 138 -7.47 5.41 -16.51
CA VAL A 138 -6.96 4.04 -16.47
C VAL A 138 -5.60 4.03 -15.78
N PHE A 139 -5.32 2.98 -14.99
CA PHE A 139 -4.04 2.76 -14.34
C PHE A 139 -3.20 1.72 -15.09
N VAL A 140 -1.91 1.99 -15.21
CA VAL A 140 -0.91 1.01 -15.62
C VAL A 140 0.36 1.20 -14.81
N SER A 141 0.65 0.26 -13.92
CA SER A 141 1.84 0.32 -13.06
C SER A 141 3.12 -0.12 -13.79
N GLY A 142 4.27 0.20 -13.21
CA GLY A 142 5.57 -0.23 -13.72
C GLY A 142 5.83 -1.73 -13.61
N GLY A 143 5.12 -2.43 -12.75
CA GLY A 143 5.27 -3.86 -12.47
C GLY A 143 6.30 -4.20 -11.39
N PRO A 144 6.24 -5.41 -10.81
CA PRO A 144 7.20 -5.88 -9.82
C PRO A 144 8.55 -6.23 -10.43
N MET A 145 9.63 -6.11 -9.63
CA MET A 145 10.92 -6.71 -9.99
C MET A 145 10.86 -8.23 -9.85
N LEU A 146 11.80 -8.93 -10.48
CA LEU A 146 12.01 -10.35 -10.26
C LEU A 146 12.63 -10.59 -8.89
N ALA A 147 12.41 -11.77 -8.31
CA ALA A 147 13.10 -12.18 -7.10
C ALA A 147 14.60 -12.40 -7.38
N GLY A 148 15.45 -12.04 -6.44
CA GLY A 148 16.87 -12.35 -6.50
C GLY A 148 17.14 -13.82 -6.21
N HIS A 149 18.32 -14.30 -6.59
CA HIS A 149 18.77 -15.66 -6.30
C HIS A 149 20.07 -15.62 -5.50
N VAL A 150 19.99 -16.09 -4.25
CA VAL A 150 21.15 -16.20 -3.36
C VAL A 150 21.22 -17.62 -2.85
N GLN A 151 22.36 -18.28 -3.01
CA GLN A 151 22.60 -19.66 -2.59
C GLN A 151 21.51 -20.64 -3.10
N GLY A 152 21.09 -20.48 -4.37
CA GLY A 152 20.09 -21.33 -5.01
C GLY A 152 18.65 -21.13 -4.57
N LYS A 153 18.36 -20.10 -3.75
CA LYS A 153 17.01 -19.78 -3.26
C LYS A 153 16.58 -18.40 -3.72
N LYS A 154 15.29 -18.25 -4.03
CA LYS A 154 14.69 -16.94 -4.26
C LYS A 154 14.77 -16.08 -2.99
N ARG A 155 15.13 -14.81 -3.15
CA ARG A 155 15.29 -13.82 -2.09
C ARG A 155 14.75 -12.45 -2.55
N SER A 156 14.51 -11.57 -1.59
CA SER A 156 14.03 -10.21 -1.83
C SER A 156 14.69 -9.23 -0.87
N LEU A 157 14.35 -7.96 -0.98
CA LEU A 157 14.84 -6.90 -0.10
C LEU A 157 14.60 -7.22 1.39
N SER A 158 13.47 -7.87 1.75
CA SER A 158 13.24 -8.27 3.14
C SER A 158 14.29 -9.25 3.66
N SER A 159 14.76 -10.16 2.78
CA SER A 159 15.83 -11.09 3.12
C SER A 159 17.16 -10.38 3.39
N MET A 160 17.42 -9.23 2.74
CA MET A 160 18.58 -8.39 3.02
C MET A 160 18.52 -7.79 4.43
N PHE A 161 17.35 -7.25 4.84
CA PHE A 161 17.17 -6.74 6.20
C PHE A 161 17.34 -7.83 7.27
N GLU A 162 16.84 -9.05 7.00
CA GLU A 162 17.05 -10.22 7.87
C GLU A 162 18.54 -10.62 7.92
N ALA A 163 19.26 -10.58 6.78
CA ALA A 163 20.69 -10.87 6.70
C ALA A 163 21.53 -9.90 7.54
N VAL A 164 21.19 -8.61 7.54
CA VAL A 164 21.83 -7.63 8.44
C VAL A 164 21.58 -7.95 9.92
N GLY A 165 20.38 -8.43 10.27
CA GLY A 165 20.05 -8.90 11.61
C GLY A 165 20.89 -10.13 12.00
N SER A 166 21.03 -11.10 11.09
CA SER A 166 21.82 -12.33 11.28
C SER A 166 23.32 -12.03 11.41
N TYR A 167 23.82 -11.06 10.66
CA TYR A 167 25.20 -10.57 10.81
C TYR A 167 25.43 -9.95 12.20
N ALA A 168 24.50 -9.10 12.66
CA ALA A 168 24.58 -8.53 13.99
C ALA A 168 24.51 -9.57 15.12
N ALA A 169 23.82 -10.70 14.88
CA ALA A 169 23.76 -11.85 15.79
C ALA A 169 24.99 -12.79 15.69
N GLY A 170 25.92 -12.52 14.77
CA GLY A 170 27.11 -13.35 14.56
C GLY A 170 26.86 -14.69 13.86
N THR A 171 25.69 -14.86 13.21
CA THR A 171 25.28 -16.10 12.52
C THR A 171 25.51 -16.04 11.00
N MET A 172 25.94 -14.90 10.48
CA MET A 172 26.25 -14.66 9.06
C MET A 172 27.56 -13.87 8.95
N THR A 173 28.37 -14.16 7.93
CA THR A 173 29.61 -13.45 7.63
C THR A 173 29.37 -12.19 6.79
N GLU A 174 30.33 -11.27 6.75
CA GLU A 174 30.27 -10.08 5.89
C GLU A 174 30.24 -10.45 4.40
N GLU A 175 30.94 -11.51 4.00
CA GLU A 175 30.96 -11.98 2.61
C GLU A 175 29.57 -12.50 2.18
N GLU A 176 28.89 -13.24 3.03
CA GLU A 176 27.51 -13.70 2.78
C GLU A 176 26.54 -12.50 2.68
N VAL A 177 26.69 -11.49 3.54
CA VAL A 177 25.87 -10.26 3.46
C VAL A 177 26.10 -9.54 2.14
N ARG A 178 27.34 -9.43 1.64
CA ARG A 178 27.65 -8.85 0.33
C ARG A 178 27.00 -9.61 -0.83
N GLU A 179 26.95 -10.94 -0.75
CA GLU A 179 26.27 -11.73 -1.77
C GLU A 179 24.75 -11.38 -1.82
N TYR A 180 24.12 -11.17 -0.66
CA TYR A 180 22.73 -10.71 -0.57
C TYR A 180 22.59 -9.32 -1.18
N GLU A 181 23.44 -8.36 -0.79
CA GLU A 181 23.42 -6.97 -1.25
C GLU A 181 23.45 -6.88 -2.79
N GLU A 182 24.29 -7.69 -3.45
CA GLU A 182 24.43 -7.67 -4.90
C GLU A 182 23.28 -8.35 -5.65
N LYS A 183 22.57 -9.32 -5.02
CA LYS A 183 21.70 -10.24 -5.76
C LYS A 183 20.21 -10.16 -5.44
N VAL A 184 19.80 -9.57 -4.31
CA VAL A 184 18.38 -9.62 -3.87
C VAL A 184 17.44 -8.70 -4.67
N CYS A 185 17.98 -7.68 -5.34
CA CYS A 185 17.22 -6.75 -6.19
C CYS A 185 17.78 -6.75 -7.61
N PRO A 186 17.50 -7.78 -8.43
CA PRO A 186 18.21 -8.01 -9.69
C PRO A 186 17.73 -7.16 -10.86
N THR A 187 16.54 -6.54 -10.78
CA THR A 187 15.92 -5.80 -11.89
C THR A 187 15.25 -4.52 -11.40
N CYS A 188 14.87 -3.65 -12.35
CA CYS A 188 13.92 -2.57 -12.06
C CYS A 188 12.53 -3.15 -11.71
N GLY A 189 11.68 -2.34 -11.11
CA GLY A 189 10.34 -2.70 -10.69
C GLY A 189 10.10 -2.39 -9.21
N SER A 190 8.84 -2.50 -8.77
CA SER A 190 8.50 -2.50 -7.35
C SER A 190 9.06 -3.76 -6.67
N CYS A 191 8.91 -3.89 -5.37
CA CYS A 191 9.41 -5.06 -4.64
C CYS A 191 8.91 -6.38 -5.25
N SER A 192 9.68 -7.48 -5.10
CA SER A 192 9.32 -8.79 -5.68
C SER A 192 8.29 -9.59 -4.85
N GLY A 193 8.05 -9.22 -3.57
CA GLY A 193 7.06 -9.87 -2.68
C GLY A 193 5.74 -9.12 -2.59
N MET A 194 4.78 -9.65 -1.82
CA MET A 194 3.48 -9.02 -1.53
C MET A 194 3.64 -7.97 -0.43
N TYR A 195 4.42 -6.93 -0.73
CA TYR A 195 4.62 -5.75 0.10
C TYR A 195 3.65 -4.65 -0.35
N THR A 196 3.75 -3.45 0.20
CA THR A 196 2.73 -2.41 0.01
C THR A 196 2.53 -2.02 -1.46
N ALA A 197 3.61 -1.82 -2.22
CA ALA A 197 3.52 -1.45 -3.64
C ALA A 197 2.70 -2.47 -4.45
N ASN A 198 3.05 -3.76 -4.33
CA ASN A 198 2.38 -4.83 -5.06
C ASN A 198 0.96 -5.09 -4.53
N SER A 199 0.74 -4.95 -3.22
CA SER A 199 -0.60 -4.97 -2.64
C SER A 199 -1.49 -3.94 -3.34
N MET A 200 -1.08 -2.68 -3.37
CA MET A 200 -1.88 -1.62 -3.99
C MET A 200 -2.02 -1.77 -5.51
N ASN A 201 -0.99 -2.28 -6.21
CA ASN A 201 -1.08 -2.57 -7.65
C ASN A 201 -2.08 -3.72 -7.95
N CYS A 202 -2.13 -4.78 -7.13
CA CYS A 202 -3.12 -5.85 -7.23
C CYS A 202 -4.53 -5.35 -6.87
N LEU A 203 -4.64 -4.54 -5.81
CA LEU A 203 -5.94 -3.97 -5.40
C LEU A 203 -6.47 -2.95 -6.43
N THR A 204 -5.61 -2.25 -7.17
CA THR A 204 -6.01 -1.40 -8.30
C THR A 204 -6.68 -2.22 -9.40
N GLU A 205 -6.19 -3.44 -9.66
CA GLU A 205 -6.78 -4.39 -10.61
C GLU A 205 -8.12 -4.92 -10.09
N ALA A 206 -8.17 -5.34 -8.81
CA ALA A 206 -9.39 -5.83 -8.16
C ALA A 206 -10.49 -4.76 -8.04
N LEU A 207 -10.10 -3.50 -7.85
CA LEU A 207 -10.98 -2.33 -7.83
C LEU A 207 -11.57 -1.99 -9.21
N GLY A 208 -11.05 -2.60 -10.28
CA GLY A 208 -11.47 -2.35 -11.64
C GLY A 208 -10.79 -1.17 -12.34
N MET A 209 -9.80 -0.51 -11.73
CA MET A 209 -9.10 0.66 -12.26
C MET A 209 -7.87 0.31 -13.12
N GLY A 210 -7.39 -0.93 -13.08
CA GLY A 210 -6.30 -1.48 -13.89
C GLY A 210 -6.74 -2.62 -14.78
N LEU A 211 -6.04 -2.83 -15.89
CA LEU A 211 -6.23 -3.98 -16.77
C LEU A 211 -5.64 -5.25 -16.16
N ARG A 212 -6.09 -6.43 -16.64
CA ARG A 212 -5.58 -7.75 -16.24
C ARG A 212 -4.05 -7.80 -16.31
N GLY A 213 -3.42 -8.17 -15.22
CA GLY A 213 -1.97 -8.25 -15.07
C GLY A 213 -1.31 -6.94 -14.63
N ASN A 214 -2.09 -5.89 -14.33
CA ASN A 214 -1.55 -4.64 -13.81
C ASN A 214 -0.69 -4.85 -12.56
N GLY A 215 -1.16 -5.68 -11.64
CA GLY A 215 -0.47 -5.93 -10.36
C GLY A 215 0.65 -6.95 -10.46
N THR A 216 0.68 -7.83 -11.48
CA THR A 216 1.52 -9.04 -11.41
C THR A 216 2.55 -9.19 -12.54
N ILE A 217 2.30 -8.68 -13.75
CA ILE A 217 3.28 -8.80 -14.85
C ILE A 217 4.58 -8.13 -14.44
N PRO A 218 5.73 -8.85 -14.41
CA PRO A 218 7.02 -8.26 -14.06
C PRO A 218 7.41 -7.07 -14.94
N ALA A 219 8.12 -6.11 -14.35
CA ALA A 219 8.53 -4.87 -15.00
C ALA A 219 9.38 -5.07 -16.27
N VAL A 220 10.14 -6.15 -16.31
CA VAL A 220 11.09 -6.47 -17.41
C VAL A 220 10.45 -7.33 -18.51
N TYR A 221 9.22 -7.78 -18.36
CA TYR A 221 8.55 -8.62 -19.36
C TYR A 221 7.95 -7.77 -20.49
N SER A 222 7.99 -8.31 -21.72
CA SER A 222 7.41 -7.65 -22.90
C SER A 222 5.91 -7.41 -22.77
N GLU A 223 5.22 -8.27 -22.03
CA GLU A 223 3.79 -8.13 -21.71
C GLU A 223 3.47 -6.81 -21.01
N ARG A 224 4.40 -6.28 -20.18
CA ARG A 224 4.24 -4.98 -19.51
C ARG A 224 4.12 -3.84 -20.52
N ILE A 225 4.90 -3.88 -21.59
CA ILE A 225 4.84 -2.88 -22.67
C ILE A 225 3.53 -3.01 -23.46
N LYS A 226 3.07 -4.27 -23.73
CA LYS A 226 1.77 -4.50 -24.39
C LYS A 226 0.63 -3.96 -23.53
N LEU A 227 0.66 -4.24 -22.22
CA LEU A 227 -0.33 -3.74 -21.26
C LEU A 227 -0.40 -2.21 -21.26
N ALA A 228 0.75 -1.53 -21.31
CA ALA A 228 0.83 -0.09 -21.36
C ALA A 228 0.17 0.51 -22.62
N LYS A 229 0.38 -0.10 -23.79
CA LYS A 229 -0.32 0.28 -25.03
C LYS A 229 -1.84 0.09 -24.90
N HIS A 230 -2.26 -1.07 -24.38
CA HIS A 230 -3.67 -1.36 -24.17
C HIS A 230 -4.30 -0.38 -23.15
N ALA A 231 -3.58 0.07 -22.12
CA ALA A 231 -4.08 1.09 -21.20
C ALA A 231 -4.33 2.43 -21.91
N GLY A 232 -3.43 2.82 -22.83
CA GLY A 232 -3.63 4.00 -23.68
C GLY A 232 -4.86 3.89 -24.60
N MET A 233 -5.12 2.70 -25.15
CA MET A 233 -6.34 2.46 -25.95
C MET A 233 -7.59 2.44 -25.06
N ALA A 234 -7.51 1.79 -23.90
CA ALA A 234 -8.63 1.65 -22.98
C ALA A 234 -9.12 3.00 -22.44
N VAL A 235 -8.23 3.94 -22.12
CA VAL A 235 -8.64 5.27 -21.64
C VAL A 235 -9.45 6.03 -22.70
N MET A 236 -9.14 5.85 -23.98
CA MET A 236 -9.90 6.46 -25.07
C MET A 236 -11.29 5.82 -25.23
N GLU A 237 -11.41 4.52 -24.96
CA GLU A 237 -12.71 3.85 -24.92
C GLU A 237 -13.54 4.33 -23.72
N MET A 238 -12.90 4.46 -22.53
CA MET A 238 -13.55 5.05 -21.35
C MET A 238 -14.06 6.48 -21.65
N TYR A 239 -13.24 7.29 -22.34
CA TYR A 239 -13.63 8.62 -22.74
C TYR A 239 -14.87 8.60 -23.66
N ARG A 240 -14.90 7.73 -24.68
CA ARG A 240 -16.06 7.62 -25.59
C ARG A 240 -17.33 7.17 -24.88
N LYS A 241 -17.22 6.24 -23.92
CA LYS A 241 -18.34 5.74 -23.12
C LYS A 241 -18.68 6.63 -21.93
N ASN A 242 -17.87 7.66 -21.66
CA ASN A 242 -17.98 8.54 -20.50
C ASN A 242 -18.00 7.76 -19.15
N ILE A 243 -17.24 6.67 -19.04
CA ILE A 243 -17.06 5.93 -17.80
C ILE A 243 -15.94 6.58 -16.99
N ARG A 244 -16.24 6.94 -15.76
CA ARG A 244 -15.38 7.74 -14.89
C ARG A 244 -14.97 6.95 -13.63
N PRO A 245 -13.93 7.36 -12.90
CA PRO A 245 -13.49 6.67 -11.68
C PRO A 245 -14.60 6.42 -10.66
N ARG A 246 -15.52 7.36 -10.43
CA ARG A 246 -16.63 7.17 -9.48
C ARG A 246 -17.72 6.21 -9.95
N ASP A 247 -17.77 5.90 -11.25
CA ASP A 247 -18.65 4.84 -11.78
C ASP A 247 -18.04 3.45 -11.53
N ILE A 248 -16.72 3.36 -11.29
CA ILE A 248 -15.96 2.13 -11.07
C ILE A 248 -15.68 1.93 -9.58
N MET A 249 -15.12 2.94 -8.90
CA MET A 249 -14.74 2.88 -7.49
C MET A 249 -15.97 3.05 -6.58
N THR A 250 -16.96 2.18 -6.73
CA THR A 250 -18.14 2.12 -5.87
C THR A 250 -17.81 1.44 -4.53
N LYS A 251 -18.75 1.48 -3.59
CA LYS A 251 -18.63 0.73 -2.35
C LYS A 251 -18.39 -0.76 -2.59
N GLU A 252 -19.12 -1.36 -3.53
CA GLU A 252 -19.02 -2.77 -3.90
C GLU A 252 -17.64 -3.09 -4.49
N ALA A 253 -17.09 -2.21 -5.32
CA ALA A 253 -15.74 -2.36 -5.86
C ALA A 253 -14.66 -2.26 -4.77
N ILE A 254 -14.83 -1.37 -3.78
CA ILE A 254 -13.95 -1.30 -2.61
C ILE A 254 -14.05 -2.59 -1.77
N LEU A 255 -15.24 -3.16 -1.61
CA LEU A 255 -15.43 -4.45 -0.94
C LEU A 255 -14.77 -5.59 -1.73
N ASN A 256 -14.82 -5.59 -3.05
CA ASN A 256 -14.06 -6.52 -3.89
C ASN A 256 -12.56 -6.41 -3.65
N ALA A 257 -12.03 -5.18 -3.66
CA ALA A 257 -10.61 -4.95 -3.37
C ALA A 257 -10.22 -5.46 -1.98
N LEU A 258 -11.06 -5.20 -0.96
CA LEU A 258 -10.83 -5.68 0.41
C LEU A 258 -10.89 -7.21 0.50
N THR A 259 -11.80 -7.87 -0.21
CA THR A 259 -11.87 -9.34 -0.28
C THR A 259 -10.62 -9.93 -0.91
N VAL A 260 -10.14 -9.35 -2.00
CA VAL A 260 -8.87 -9.75 -2.64
C VAL A 260 -7.67 -9.49 -1.73
N ASP A 261 -7.67 -8.37 -1.00
CA ASP A 261 -6.66 -8.02 0.01
C ASP A 261 -6.52 -9.13 1.08
N MET A 262 -7.65 -9.59 1.61
CA MET A 262 -7.70 -10.69 2.59
C MET A 262 -7.21 -12.01 2.00
N THR A 263 -7.58 -12.31 0.77
CA THR A 263 -7.22 -13.57 0.10
C THR A 263 -5.74 -13.65 -0.26
N LEU A 264 -5.16 -12.56 -0.74
CA LEU A 264 -3.73 -12.47 -1.06
C LEU A 264 -2.84 -12.37 0.18
N GLY A 265 -3.40 -11.96 1.32
CA GLY A 265 -2.62 -11.63 2.51
C GLY A 265 -1.69 -10.45 2.23
N CYS A 266 -2.25 -9.34 1.81
CA CYS A 266 -1.52 -8.13 1.44
C CYS A 266 -0.80 -7.45 2.63
N SER A 267 -0.22 -6.28 2.39
CA SER A 267 0.39 -5.45 3.43
C SER A 267 -0.65 -4.83 4.34
N THR A 268 -0.37 -4.74 5.65
CA THR A 268 -1.21 -3.99 6.60
C THR A 268 -1.44 -2.53 6.18
N ASN A 269 -0.57 -1.97 5.33
CA ASN A 269 -0.73 -0.62 4.78
C ASN A 269 -1.96 -0.46 3.89
N SER A 270 -2.53 -1.55 3.33
CA SER A 270 -3.82 -1.50 2.63
C SER A 270 -4.93 -0.96 3.53
N MET A 271 -4.85 -1.24 4.86
CA MET A 271 -5.79 -0.73 5.87
C MET A 271 -5.61 0.78 6.19
N LEU A 272 -4.63 1.45 5.59
CA LEU A 272 -4.56 2.92 5.52
C LEU A 272 -5.03 3.43 4.18
N HIS A 273 -4.67 2.71 3.10
CA HIS A 273 -4.87 3.22 1.74
C HIS A 273 -6.28 2.99 1.22
N LEU A 274 -6.91 1.84 1.52
CA LEU A 274 -8.32 1.60 1.14
C LEU A 274 -9.28 2.58 1.84
N PRO A 275 -9.17 2.84 3.17
CA PRO A 275 -9.96 3.90 3.81
C PRO A 275 -9.76 5.28 3.18
N ALA A 276 -8.51 5.65 2.83
CA ALA A 276 -8.23 6.93 2.19
C ALA A 276 -8.87 7.05 0.80
N ILE A 277 -8.83 5.98 0.00
CA ILE A 277 -9.48 5.93 -1.31
C ILE A 277 -11.01 5.95 -1.16
N ALA A 278 -11.55 5.20 -0.19
CA ALA A 278 -12.98 5.16 0.11
C ALA A 278 -13.52 6.54 0.52
N HIS A 279 -12.77 7.28 1.32
CA HIS A 279 -13.09 8.66 1.69
C HIS A 279 -13.30 9.55 0.46
N GLU A 280 -12.43 9.47 -0.55
CA GLU A 280 -12.51 10.29 -1.77
C GLU A 280 -13.74 10.00 -2.63
N VAL A 281 -14.33 8.83 -2.50
CA VAL A 281 -15.57 8.46 -3.18
C VAL A 281 -16.81 8.60 -2.29
N GLY A 282 -16.64 9.08 -1.06
CA GLY A 282 -17.74 9.32 -0.12
C GLY A 282 -18.22 8.08 0.62
N PHE A 283 -17.39 7.04 0.71
CA PHE A 283 -17.67 5.86 1.52
C PHE A 283 -16.90 5.94 2.84
N ASP A 284 -17.64 6.06 3.95
CA ASP A 284 -17.06 6.03 5.30
C ASP A 284 -16.62 4.60 5.64
N PHE A 285 -15.31 4.39 5.69
CA PHE A 285 -14.67 3.10 5.90
C PHE A 285 -13.98 3.08 7.27
N ASP A 286 -14.62 2.50 8.29
CA ASP A 286 -13.96 2.10 9.53
C ASP A 286 -13.13 0.82 9.27
N ILE A 287 -11.88 0.77 9.72
CA ILE A 287 -11.00 -0.40 9.53
C ILE A 287 -11.60 -1.69 10.14
N ALA A 288 -12.42 -1.60 11.19
CA ALA A 288 -13.12 -2.76 11.75
C ALA A 288 -14.08 -3.42 10.76
N PHE A 289 -14.49 -2.72 9.70
CA PHE A 289 -15.28 -3.25 8.59
C PHE A 289 -14.57 -4.42 7.88
N ALA A 290 -13.25 -4.48 8.00
CA ALA A 290 -12.44 -5.55 7.41
C ALA A 290 -12.67 -6.92 8.08
N ASN A 291 -12.96 -6.96 9.38
CA ASN A 291 -13.10 -8.23 10.11
C ASN A 291 -14.23 -9.14 9.59
N PRO A 292 -15.49 -8.69 9.41
CA PRO A 292 -16.56 -9.53 8.86
C PRO A 292 -16.24 -10.08 7.45
N ILE A 293 -15.43 -9.35 6.67
CA ILE A 293 -14.97 -9.79 5.35
C ILE A 293 -13.85 -10.80 5.52
N SER A 294 -12.84 -10.50 6.34
CA SER A 294 -11.72 -11.40 6.63
C SER A 294 -12.20 -12.76 7.16
N GLU A 295 -13.19 -12.79 8.05
CA GLU A 295 -13.72 -14.04 8.62
C GLU A 295 -14.40 -14.97 7.61
N LYS A 296 -14.88 -14.43 6.48
CA LYS A 296 -15.55 -15.18 5.41
C LYS A 296 -14.65 -15.48 4.22
N THR A 297 -13.50 -14.82 4.13
CA THR A 297 -12.63 -14.85 2.96
C THR A 297 -11.45 -15.80 3.21
N PRO A 298 -11.29 -16.86 2.43
CA PRO A 298 -10.15 -17.75 2.58
C PRO A 298 -8.84 -17.06 2.16
N ASN A 299 -7.75 -17.33 2.87
CA ASN A 299 -6.40 -16.93 2.45
C ASN A 299 -5.85 -18.01 1.49
N LEU A 300 -5.71 -17.65 0.22
CA LEU A 300 -5.32 -18.59 -0.86
C LEU A 300 -3.86 -18.45 -1.28
N CYS A 301 -3.16 -17.39 -0.86
CA CYS A 301 -1.79 -17.12 -1.29
C CYS A 301 -0.87 -16.84 -0.11
N HIS A 302 0.31 -17.47 -0.12
CA HIS A 302 1.41 -17.19 0.80
C HIS A 302 2.62 -16.69 0.02
N LEU A 303 2.54 -15.44 -0.45
CA LEU A 303 3.69 -14.77 -1.06
C LEU A 303 4.63 -14.20 0.01
N ALA A 304 5.90 -14.01 -0.33
CA ALA A 304 6.87 -13.37 0.55
C ALA A 304 6.31 -12.04 1.12
N PRO A 305 6.38 -11.78 2.45
CA PRO A 305 7.14 -12.50 3.47
C PRO A 305 6.41 -13.70 4.12
N ALA A 306 5.13 -13.94 3.84
CA ALA A 306 4.33 -14.99 4.46
C ALA A 306 4.74 -16.41 3.99
N GLY A 307 5.30 -16.53 2.78
CA GLY A 307 5.73 -17.79 2.19
C GLY A 307 6.87 -17.65 1.20
N PRO A 308 7.22 -18.73 0.48
CA PRO A 308 8.38 -18.79 -0.38
C PRO A 308 8.12 -18.29 -1.82
N THR A 309 6.88 -17.97 -2.19
CA THR A 309 6.48 -17.54 -3.53
C THR A 309 6.57 -16.02 -3.69
N TYR A 310 6.72 -15.55 -4.92
CA TYR A 310 6.91 -14.16 -5.27
C TYR A 310 5.90 -13.69 -6.31
N MET A 311 5.92 -12.41 -6.69
CA MET A 311 4.96 -11.82 -7.63
C MET A 311 5.02 -12.45 -9.02
N GLU A 312 6.21 -12.85 -9.48
CA GLU A 312 6.38 -13.58 -10.75
C GLU A 312 5.65 -14.92 -10.73
N ASP A 313 5.70 -15.65 -9.60
CA ASP A 313 5.01 -16.93 -9.43
C ASP A 313 3.47 -16.74 -9.46
N LEU A 314 2.98 -15.68 -8.82
CA LEU A 314 1.56 -15.32 -8.87
C LEU A 314 1.12 -14.97 -10.30
N ASN A 315 1.95 -14.23 -11.06
CA ASN A 315 1.67 -13.93 -12.46
C ASN A 315 1.54 -15.18 -13.30
N GLU A 316 2.46 -16.13 -13.17
CA GLU A 316 2.45 -17.40 -13.90
C GLU A 316 1.27 -18.28 -13.50
N ALA A 317 0.86 -18.23 -12.23
CA ALA A 317 -0.30 -18.95 -11.72
C ALA A 317 -1.65 -18.42 -12.24
N GLY A 318 -1.68 -17.26 -12.90
CA GLY A 318 -2.86 -16.65 -13.48
C GLY A 318 -3.21 -15.26 -12.95
N GLY A 319 -2.39 -14.74 -12.01
CA GLY A 319 -2.49 -13.39 -11.50
C GLY A 319 -3.74 -13.12 -10.66
N VAL A 320 -4.03 -11.84 -10.46
CA VAL A 320 -5.16 -11.38 -9.64
C VAL A 320 -6.50 -11.90 -10.17
N TYR A 321 -6.69 -11.97 -11.50
CA TYR A 321 -7.94 -12.45 -12.06
C TYR A 321 -8.20 -13.93 -11.76
N ALA A 322 -7.17 -14.77 -11.68
CA ALA A 322 -7.34 -16.16 -11.25
C ALA A 322 -7.81 -16.24 -9.79
N VAL A 323 -7.23 -15.42 -8.91
CA VAL A 323 -7.67 -15.29 -7.51
C VAL A 323 -9.11 -14.79 -7.43
N MET A 324 -9.46 -13.76 -8.20
CA MET A 324 -10.83 -13.23 -8.25
C MET A 324 -11.82 -14.27 -8.77
N LYS A 325 -11.43 -15.11 -9.72
CA LYS A 325 -12.29 -16.19 -10.23
C LYS A 325 -12.60 -17.22 -9.14
N GLU A 326 -11.60 -17.68 -8.39
CA GLU A 326 -11.79 -18.56 -7.22
C GLU A 326 -12.80 -17.98 -6.22
N LEU A 327 -12.70 -16.69 -5.94
CA LEU A 327 -13.60 -15.98 -5.00
C LEU A 327 -15.01 -15.78 -5.57
N ALA A 328 -15.12 -15.47 -6.86
CA ALA A 328 -16.41 -15.28 -7.53
C ALA A 328 -17.20 -16.58 -7.59
N ASP A 329 -16.54 -17.72 -7.78
CA ASP A 329 -17.18 -19.05 -7.86
C ASP A 329 -17.83 -19.47 -6.55
N ILE A 330 -17.42 -18.89 -5.42
CA ILE A 330 -18.05 -19.09 -4.11
C ILE A 330 -18.89 -17.90 -3.65
N GLY A 331 -19.15 -16.93 -4.54
CA GLY A 331 -20.05 -15.80 -4.30
C GLY A 331 -19.52 -14.72 -3.37
N LEU A 332 -18.21 -14.57 -3.24
CA LEU A 332 -17.57 -13.57 -2.38
C LEU A 332 -17.27 -12.24 -3.11
N LEU A 333 -17.52 -12.12 -4.40
CA LEU A 333 -17.30 -10.90 -5.17
C LEU A 333 -18.58 -10.32 -5.76
N HIS A 334 -18.64 -9.01 -5.83
CA HIS A 334 -19.61 -8.23 -6.59
C HIS A 334 -19.20 -8.21 -8.05
N THR A 335 -19.65 -9.23 -8.82
CA THR A 335 -19.23 -9.45 -10.21
C THR A 335 -19.86 -8.47 -11.21
N GLU A 336 -20.89 -7.76 -10.80
CA GLU A 336 -21.58 -6.70 -11.56
C GLU A 336 -20.82 -5.38 -11.63
N CYS A 337 -19.81 -5.16 -10.79
CA CYS A 337 -19.03 -3.93 -10.77
C CYS A 337 -18.38 -3.62 -12.11
N MET A 338 -18.50 -2.36 -12.56
CA MET A 338 -17.90 -1.85 -13.78
C MET A 338 -16.37 -1.75 -13.65
N THR A 339 -15.66 -1.87 -14.77
CA THR A 339 -14.20 -1.73 -14.82
C THR A 339 -13.74 -0.84 -15.98
N VAL A 340 -12.45 -0.49 -16.00
CA VAL A 340 -11.80 0.28 -17.08
C VAL A 340 -11.79 -0.42 -18.44
N THR A 341 -12.22 -1.66 -18.53
CA THR A 341 -12.42 -2.34 -19.82
C THR A 341 -13.77 -2.01 -20.47
N GLY A 342 -14.65 -1.33 -19.74
CA GLY A 342 -16.05 -1.10 -20.14
C GLY A 342 -16.91 -2.35 -20.05
N LYS A 343 -16.43 -3.35 -19.32
CA LYS A 343 -17.11 -4.61 -18.99
C LYS A 343 -17.15 -4.76 -17.46
N THR A 344 -18.00 -5.64 -16.97
CA THR A 344 -18.08 -5.97 -15.56
C THR A 344 -16.89 -6.82 -15.09
N VAL A 345 -16.71 -6.91 -13.77
CA VAL A 345 -15.74 -7.82 -13.15
C VAL A 345 -15.99 -9.26 -13.61
N GLY A 346 -17.25 -9.72 -13.55
CA GLY A 346 -17.63 -11.08 -13.95
C GLY A 346 -17.27 -11.41 -15.41
N GLU A 347 -17.53 -10.48 -16.33
CA GLU A 347 -17.15 -10.65 -17.75
C GLU A 347 -15.63 -10.73 -17.93
N ASN A 348 -14.87 -9.94 -17.16
CA ASN A 348 -13.41 -9.89 -17.27
C ASN A 348 -12.70 -11.14 -16.71
N ILE A 349 -13.25 -11.76 -15.67
CA ILE A 349 -12.66 -12.95 -15.04
C ILE A 349 -13.21 -14.27 -15.58
N ALA A 350 -14.18 -14.24 -16.51
CA ALA A 350 -14.87 -15.44 -16.99
C ALA A 350 -13.92 -16.51 -17.56
N ASP A 351 -12.85 -16.09 -18.23
CA ASP A 351 -11.81 -16.95 -18.82
C ASP A 351 -10.57 -17.12 -17.95
N ALA A 352 -10.58 -16.56 -16.74
CA ALA A 352 -9.44 -16.69 -15.84
C ALA A 352 -9.33 -18.11 -15.28
N VAL A 353 -8.10 -18.61 -15.23
CA VAL A 353 -7.79 -19.98 -14.78
C VAL A 353 -6.64 -19.94 -13.79
N ASN A 354 -6.80 -20.62 -12.67
CA ASN A 354 -5.74 -20.95 -11.76
C ASN A 354 -4.84 -22.04 -12.38
N LYS A 355 -3.62 -21.67 -12.76
CA LYS A 355 -2.68 -22.55 -13.46
C LYS A 355 -1.71 -23.26 -12.51
N ASN A 356 -1.64 -22.83 -11.24
CA ASN A 356 -0.75 -23.40 -10.25
C ASN A 356 -1.40 -23.40 -8.86
N PRO A 357 -2.00 -24.54 -8.44
CA PRO A 357 -2.64 -24.66 -7.13
C PRO A 357 -1.69 -24.60 -5.93
N GLU A 358 -0.37 -24.67 -6.13
CA GLU A 358 0.61 -24.49 -5.07
C GLU A 358 0.86 -23.01 -4.75
N VAL A 359 0.62 -22.13 -5.72
CA VAL A 359 0.77 -20.67 -5.57
C VAL A 359 -0.56 -20.01 -5.20
N ILE A 360 -1.63 -20.35 -5.92
CA ILE A 360 -3.01 -19.95 -5.62
C ILE A 360 -3.73 -21.21 -5.17
N ARG A 361 -3.89 -21.43 -3.88
CA ARG A 361 -4.63 -22.60 -3.39
C ARG A 361 -6.09 -22.51 -3.77
N PRO A 362 -6.72 -23.64 -4.11
CA PRO A 362 -8.15 -23.68 -4.37
C PRO A 362 -8.94 -23.41 -3.07
N VAL A 363 -10.15 -22.91 -3.20
CA VAL A 363 -10.99 -22.46 -2.07
C VAL A 363 -11.35 -23.59 -1.09
N ASP A 364 -11.33 -24.85 -1.50
CA ASP A 364 -11.57 -26.01 -0.66
C ASP A 364 -10.32 -26.46 0.14
N HIS A 365 -9.12 -25.97 -0.22
CA HIS A 365 -7.85 -26.25 0.43
C HIS A 365 -7.02 -24.99 0.72
N PRO A 366 -7.59 -23.94 1.36
CA PRO A 366 -6.89 -22.68 1.61
C PRO A 366 -5.74 -22.84 2.63
N TYR A 367 -4.83 -21.89 2.68
CA TYR A 367 -3.87 -21.77 3.79
C TYR A 367 -4.57 -21.51 5.12
N SER A 368 -5.62 -20.66 5.08
CA SER A 368 -6.51 -20.39 6.20
C SER A 368 -7.93 -20.18 5.69
N LYS A 369 -8.92 -20.59 6.50
CA LYS A 369 -10.33 -20.31 6.20
C LYS A 369 -10.69 -18.83 6.36
N THR A 370 -9.84 -18.06 7.02
CA THR A 370 -9.98 -16.63 7.27
C THR A 370 -8.88 -15.85 6.56
N GLY A 371 -9.14 -14.57 6.29
CA GLY A 371 -8.25 -13.70 5.53
C GLY A 371 -6.89 -13.46 6.17
N GLY A 372 -5.94 -13.00 5.37
CA GLY A 372 -4.55 -12.78 5.77
C GLY A 372 -4.33 -11.56 6.68
N LEU A 373 -5.31 -10.66 6.83
CA LEU A 373 -5.26 -9.51 7.73
C LEU A 373 -6.35 -9.60 8.79
N ALA A 374 -6.08 -9.04 9.97
CA ALA A 374 -7.05 -8.90 11.06
C ALA A 374 -6.92 -7.53 11.73
N VAL A 375 -8.05 -6.99 12.19
CA VAL A 375 -8.13 -5.77 13.00
C VAL A 375 -8.41 -6.18 14.44
N LEU A 376 -7.45 -5.91 15.34
CA LEU A 376 -7.58 -6.21 16.76
C LEU A 376 -8.15 -5.00 17.51
N LYS A 377 -9.04 -5.23 18.46
CA LYS A 377 -9.63 -4.22 19.33
C LYS A 377 -9.49 -4.62 20.81
N GLY A 378 -9.55 -3.64 21.70
CA GLY A 378 -9.50 -3.81 23.14
C GLY A 378 -9.16 -2.50 23.82
N ASN A 379 -8.98 -2.53 25.15
CA ASN A 379 -8.66 -1.32 25.90
C ASN A 379 -7.31 -0.67 25.51
N LEU A 380 -6.40 -1.43 24.86
CA LEU A 380 -5.14 -0.88 24.32
C LEU A 380 -5.34 -0.23 22.93
N ALA A 381 -6.29 -0.71 22.14
CA ALA A 381 -6.59 -0.22 20.79
C ALA A 381 -8.12 -0.11 20.59
N PRO A 382 -8.81 0.82 21.25
CA PRO A 382 -10.28 0.93 21.16
C PRO A 382 -10.78 1.23 19.76
N ASP A 383 -10.03 2.02 18.97
CA ASP A 383 -10.36 2.33 17.57
C ASP A 383 -9.74 1.34 16.57
N GLY A 384 -8.99 0.35 17.06
CA GLY A 384 -8.42 -0.74 16.28
C GLY A 384 -6.91 -0.67 16.11
N SER A 385 -6.37 -1.79 15.68
CA SER A 385 -4.98 -2.01 15.28
C SER A 385 -4.95 -3.10 14.21
N VAL A 386 -3.89 -3.20 13.42
CA VAL A 386 -3.83 -4.10 12.27
C VAL A 386 -2.67 -5.08 12.40
N VAL A 387 -2.93 -6.34 12.11
CA VAL A 387 -1.91 -7.41 12.05
C VAL A 387 -2.02 -8.18 10.73
N LYS A 388 -0.86 -8.53 10.14
CA LYS A 388 -0.78 -9.48 9.03
C LYS A 388 -0.81 -10.90 9.58
N ARG A 389 -2.04 -11.42 9.81
CA ARG A 389 -2.28 -12.75 10.39
C ARG A 389 -1.59 -13.87 9.63
N SER A 390 -1.55 -13.79 8.30
CA SER A 390 -0.89 -14.77 7.42
C SER A 390 0.63 -14.87 7.60
N ALA A 391 1.26 -13.93 8.29
CA ALA A 391 2.70 -13.92 8.55
C ALA A 391 3.04 -14.19 10.04
N VAL A 392 2.06 -14.56 10.85
CA VAL A 392 2.21 -14.91 12.27
C VAL A 392 2.27 -16.43 12.40
N CYS A 393 3.25 -16.96 13.12
CA CYS A 393 3.32 -18.39 13.43
C CYS A 393 2.28 -18.78 14.49
N ASP A 394 1.90 -20.04 14.52
CA ASP A 394 0.82 -20.55 15.39
C ASP A 394 1.05 -20.26 16.87
N GLU A 395 2.32 -20.34 17.32
CA GLU A 395 2.71 -20.08 18.71
C GLU A 395 2.47 -18.63 19.15
N MET A 396 2.46 -17.68 18.20
CA MET A 396 2.27 -16.25 18.44
C MET A 396 0.85 -15.76 18.15
N MET A 397 -0.05 -16.64 17.73
CA MET A 397 -1.45 -16.27 17.51
C MET A 397 -2.16 -15.86 18.80
N VAL A 398 -1.74 -16.45 19.93
CA VAL A 398 -2.14 -16.04 21.28
C VAL A 398 -0.87 -15.84 22.09
N HIS A 399 -0.65 -14.63 22.57
CA HIS A 399 0.56 -14.27 23.29
C HIS A 399 0.23 -13.36 24.48
N GLU A 400 0.90 -13.56 25.60
CA GLU A 400 0.86 -12.69 26.77
C GLU A 400 2.27 -12.45 27.25
N GLY A 401 2.64 -11.19 27.48
CA GLY A 401 3.99 -10.86 27.93
C GLY A 401 4.15 -9.44 28.47
N PRO A 402 5.27 -9.18 29.19
CA PRO A 402 5.58 -7.88 29.74
C PRO A 402 5.96 -6.89 28.64
N ALA A 403 5.45 -5.68 28.75
CA ALA A 403 5.77 -4.56 27.86
C ALA A 403 7.23 -4.11 28.03
N ARG A 404 7.92 -3.88 26.90
CA ARG A 404 9.19 -3.18 26.78
C ARG A 404 8.95 -1.89 26.01
N VAL A 405 8.97 -0.75 26.68
CA VAL A 405 8.39 0.49 26.17
C VAL A 405 9.47 1.43 25.62
N PHE A 406 9.28 1.87 24.37
CA PHE A 406 10.16 2.78 23.65
C PHE A 406 9.36 3.91 23.00
N ASP A 407 9.89 5.13 23.03
CA ASP A 407 9.25 6.31 22.48
C ASP A 407 9.77 6.69 21.06
N CYS A 408 10.61 5.84 20.48
CA CYS A 408 11.07 5.92 19.09
C CYS A 408 11.58 4.55 18.60
N GLU A 409 11.68 4.40 17.28
CA GLU A 409 12.21 3.19 16.63
C GLU A 409 13.67 2.94 16.99
N GLU A 410 14.49 3.98 17.06
CA GLU A 410 15.93 3.91 17.27
C GLU A 410 16.29 3.23 18.61
N ASP A 411 15.61 3.64 19.69
CA ASP A 411 15.82 3.07 21.02
C ASP A 411 15.38 1.60 21.10
N ALA A 412 14.27 1.26 20.43
CA ALA A 412 13.80 -0.12 20.32
C ALA A 412 14.81 -1.00 19.59
N ILE A 413 15.34 -0.55 18.45
CA ILE A 413 16.38 -1.28 17.69
C ILE A 413 17.64 -1.47 18.54
N ALA A 414 18.07 -0.43 19.24
CA ALA A 414 19.26 -0.50 20.12
C ALA A 414 19.05 -1.53 21.24
N ALA A 415 17.85 -1.58 21.84
CA ALA A 415 17.51 -2.56 22.87
C ALA A 415 17.47 -4.00 22.33
N ILE A 416 16.86 -4.21 21.15
CA ILE A 416 16.78 -5.51 20.51
C ILE A 416 18.19 -6.04 20.19
N LYS A 417 18.99 -5.25 19.46
CA LYS A 417 20.36 -5.65 19.07
C LYS A 417 21.30 -5.76 20.28
N GLY A 418 21.04 -4.99 21.35
CA GLY A 418 21.79 -5.05 22.61
C GLY A 418 21.41 -6.21 23.53
N GLY A 419 20.52 -7.13 23.09
CA GLY A 419 20.13 -8.32 23.87
C GLY A 419 19.28 -8.01 25.11
N LYS A 420 18.65 -6.83 25.18
CA LYS A 420 17.75 -6.46 26.28
C LYS A 420 16.34 -7.02 26.12
N ILE A 421 15.97 -7.41 24.92
CA ILE A 421 14.69 -8.04 24.60
C ILE A 421 14.88 -9.56 24.64
N VAL A 422 14.02 -10.24 25.37
CA VAL A 422 14.07 -11.68 25.58
C VAL A 422 12.77 -12.36 25.16
N ALA A 423 12.81 -13.70 25.04
CA ALA A 423 11.62 -14.48 24.73
C ALA A 423 10.48 -14.20 25.72
N GLY A 424 9.27 -13.98 25.22
CA GLY A 424 8.08 -13.63 25.98
C GLY A 424 7.77 -12.14 26.05
N ASP A 425 8.71 -11.26 25.70
CA ASP A 425 8.50 -9.80 25.75
C ASP A 425 7.50 -9.31 24.67
N VAL A 426 6.83 -8.19 24.97
CA VAL A 426 6.04 -7.41 24.01
C VAL A 426 6.70 -6.03 23.86
N VAL A 427 7.33 -5.79 22.73
CA VAL A 427 7.98 -4.51 22.42
C VAL A 427 6.93 -3.48 22.00
N VAL A 428 6.85 -2.35 22.70
CA VAL A 428 5.90 -1.26 22.45
C VAL A 428 6.67 -0.04 21.94
N ILE A 429 6.45 0.34 20.67
CA ILE A 429 7.06 1.53 20.06
C ILE A 429 5.95 2.54 19.83
N ARG A 430 6.01 3.67 20.52
CA ARG A 430 4.96 4.69 20.53
C ARG A 430 5.47 6.07 20.10
N TYR A 431 4.54 7.02 19.88
CA TYR A 431 4.81 8.34 19.32
C TYR A 431 5.42 8.27 17.90
N GLU A 432 5.09 7.24 17.14
CA GLU A 432 5.42 7.07 15.72
C GLU A 432 4.15 7.07 14.82
N GLY A 433 3.01 7.45 15.38
CA GLY A 433 1.73 7.58 14.68
C GLY A 433 1.65 8.77 13.72
N PRO A 434 0.47 8.99 13.09
CA PRO A 434 0.27 10.04 12.10
C PRO A 434 0.69 11.44 12.56
N LYS A 435 0.29 11.84 13.77
CA LYS A 435 0.63 13.15 14.39
C LYS A 435 1.96 13.11 15.13
N GLY A 436 2.16 12.08 15.95
CA GLY A 436 3.31 11.98 16.86
C GLY A 436 4.63 11.70 16.17
N GLY A 437 4.61 10.94 15.08
CA GLY A 437 5.76 10.60 14.27
C GLY A 437 6.48 11.80 13.63
N PRO A 438 5.87 12.86 13.05
CA PRO A 438 4.70 12.74 12.20
C PRO A 438 5.00 11.97 10.92
N GLY A 439 3.94 11.62 10.19
CA GLY A 439 4.06 10.84 8.94
C GLY A 439 3.98 9.33 9.15
N MET A 440 3.65 8.87 10.37
CA MET A 440 3.37 7.45 10.68
C MET A 440 4.44 6.54 10.07
N ARG A 441 5.72 6.70 10.51
CA ARG A 441 6.87 6.03 9.90
C ARG A 441 6.66 4.52 9.81
N GLU A 442 7.08 3.95 8.69
CA GLU A 442 7.04 2.53 8.44
C GLU A 442 8.34 1.88 8.97
N MET A 443 8.19 0.86 9.80
CA MET A 443 9.31 0.22 10.47
C MET A 443 9.51 -1.20 9.96
N LEU A 444 10.71 -1.52 9.50
CA LEU A 444 11.15 -2.87 9.13
C LEU A 444 12.33 -3.33 9.98
N ASN A 445 13.20 -2.41 10.39
CA ASN A 445 14.39 -2.75 11.16
C ASN A 445 14.09 -3.46 12.50
N PRO A 446 13.09 -3.05 13.32
CA PRO A 446 12.77 -3.76 14.55
C PRO A 446 12.29 -5.19 14.29
N THR A 447 11.39 -5.38 13.31
CA THR A 447 10.83 -6.70 12.99
C THR A 447 11.90 -7.63 12.41
N SER A 448 12.78 -7.10 11.54
CA SER A 448 13.89 -7.86 10.97
C SER A 448 14.97 -8.18 12.00
N ALA A 449 15.25 -7.28 12.95
CA ALA A 449 16.19 -7.54 14.05
C ALA A 449 15.66 -8.66 14.96
N ILE A 450 14.38 -8.65 15.34
CA ILE A 450 13.74 -9.73 16.10
C ILE A 450 13.86 -11.06 15.36
N ALA A 451 13.56 -11.09 14.05
CA ALA A 451 13.67 -12.29 13.23
C ALA A 451 15.13 -12.77 13.11
N GLY A 452 16.08 -11.85 12.84
CA GLY A 452 17.51 -12.16 12.72
C GLY A 452 18.14 -12.69 14.01
N MET A 453 17.65 -12.26 15.16
CA MET A 453 18.07 -12.76 16.48
C MET A 453 17.36 -14.04 16.93
N GLY A 454 16.51 -14.64 16.08
CA GLY A 454 15.79 -15.88 16.39
C GLY A 454 14.63 -15.72 17.38
N LEU A 455 14.15 -14.50 17.63
CA LEU A 455 13.08 -14.19 18.57
C LEU A 455 11.67 -14.10 17.92
N GLY A 456 11.55 -14.33 16.62
CA GLY A 456 10.31 -14.13 15.85
C GLY A 456 9.13 -15.00 16.28
N SER A 457 9.37 -16.13 16.96
CA SER A 457 8.33 -17.03 17.51
C SER A 457 8.06 -16.83 19.01
N SER A 458 8.60 -15.76 19.61
CA SER A 458 8.51 -15.57 21.07
C SER A 458 8.39 -14.12 21.52
N VAL A 459 8.52 -13.14 20.62
CA VAL A 459 8.43 -11.71 20.90
C VAL A 459 7.41 -11.06 19.97
N ALA A 460 6.49 -10.28 20.52
CA ALA A 460 5.56 -9.47 19.76
C ALA A 460 6.01 -7.99 19.72
N LEU A 461 5.58 -7.28 18.67
CA LEU A 461 5.80 -5.84 18.52
C LEU A 461 4.46 -5.11 18.34
N ILE A 462 4.30 -3.99 19.03
CA ILE A 462 3.11 -3.14 18.96
C ILE A 462 3.51 -1.69 18.70
N THR A 463 2.80 -0.96 17.84
CA THR A 463 3.09 0.45 17.56
C THR A 463 1.85 1.24 17.13
N ASP A 464 1.82 2.52 17.47
CA ASP A 464 0.90 3.50 16.87
C ASP A 464 1.37 4.01 15.50
N GLY A 465 2.61 3.70 15.11
CA GLY A 465 3.12 3.79 13.77
C GLY A 465 2.66 2.61 12.91
N ARG A 466 3.51 2.16 11.98
CA ARG A 466 3.22 1.01 11.12
C ARG A 466 4.46 0.14 10.91
N PHE A 467 4.21 -1.13 10.64
CA PHE A 467 5.25 -2.03 10.20
C PHE A 467 5.21 -2.20 8.68
N SER A 468 6.37 -2.47 8.10
CA SER A 468 6.49 -2.73 6.67
C SER A 468 5.65 -3.93 6.25
N GLY A 469 5.12 -3.90 5.03
CA GLY A 469 4.50 -5.08 4.41
C GLY A 469 5.44 -6.29 4.28
N ALA A 470 6.74 -6.07 4.43
CA ALA A 470 7.79 -7.09 4.47
C ALA A 470 8.02 -7.70 5.86
N SER A 471 7.33 -7.25 6.90
CA SER A 471 7.46 -7.76 8.28
C SER A 471 6.86 -9.15 8.44
N ARG A 472 7.48 -9.95 9.33
CA ARG A 472 7.01 -11.26 9.80
C ARG A 472 6.75 -11.21 11.30
N GLY A 473 5.99 -12.20 11.79
CA GLY A 473 5.71 -12.39 13.21
C GLY A 473 4.56 -11.53 13.71
N ALA A 474 4.33 -11.56 15.03
CA ALA A 474 3.26 -10.82 15.70
C ALA A 474 3.59 -9.32 15.77
N SER A 475 3.48 -8.65 14.62
CA SER A 475 3.75 -7.22 14.45
C SER A 475 2.42 -6.48 14.24
N ILE A 476 1.96 -5.78 15.29
CA ILE A 476 0.65 -5.13 15.37
C ILE A 476 0.86 -3.63 15.25
N GLY A 477 0.45 -3.06 14.15
CA GLY A 477 0.59 -1.63 13.86
C GLY A 477 -0.73 -0.87 13.89
N HIS A 478 -0.68 0.42 13.59
CA HIS A 478 -1.84 1.31 13.47
C HIS A 478 -2.67 1.40 14.76
N VAL A 479 -2.06 1.14 15.93
CA VAL A 479 -2.78 1.23 17.22
C VAL A 479 -3.42 2.61 17.34
N SER A 480 -4.73 2.61 17.44
CA SER A 480 -5.54 3.82 17.45
C SER A 480 -6.47 3.85 18.67
N PRO A 481 -6.58 5.03 19.34
CA PRO A 481 -5.89 6.31 19.09
C PRO A 481 -4.39 6.26 19.40
N GLU A 482 -3.59 7.05 18.66
CA GLU A 482 -2.14 7.11 18.83
C GLU A 482 -1.71 7.77 20.15
N ALA A 483 -0.46 7.54 20.59
CA ALA A 483 0.08 8.08 21.84
C ALA A 483 0.09 9.61 21.87
N ALA A 484 0.35 10.28 20.77
CA ALA A 484 0.46 11.73 20.70
C ALA A 484 -0.84 12.47 21.03
N VAL A 485 -1.99 11.82 20.86
CA VAL A 485 -3.31 12.34 21.24
C VAL A 485 -3.79 11.77 22.59
N GLY A 486 -2.91 11.08 23.33
CA GLY A 486 -3.21 10.46 24.61
C GLY A 486 -4.06 9.20 24.49
N GLY A 487 -3.92 8.45 23.40
CA GLY A 487 -4.48 7.11 23.29
C GLY A 487 -3.92 6.15 24.34
N PRO A 488 -4.57 5.00 24.60
CA PRO A 488 -4.16 4.09 25.66
C PRO A 488 -2.71 3.59 25.55
N ILE A 489 -2.17 3.48 24.35
CA ILE A 489 -0.76 3.11 24.13
C ILE A 489 0.23 4.10 24.81
N ALA A 490 -0.15 5.38 25.01
CA ALA A 490 0.64 6.35 25.73
C ALA A 490 0.74 6.03 27.23
N LEU A 491 -0.20 5.25 27.76
CA LEU A 491 -0.34 4.94 29.19
C LEU A 491 0.38 3.64 29.59
N VAL A 492 0.92 2.90 28.62
CA VAL A 492 1.68 1.67 28.88
C VAL A 492 2.96 2.00 29.61
N GLU A 493 3.23 1.31 30.71
CA GLU A 493 4.46 1.41 31.49
C GLU A 493 5.33 0.15 31.31
N GLU A 494 6.62 0.28 31.58
CA GLU A 494 7.58 -0.82 31.50
C GLU A 494 7.15 -1.98 32.41
N GLY A 495 7.05 -3.18 31.86
CA GLY A 495 6.64 -4.39 32.57
C GLY A 495 5.12 -4.62 32.66
N ASP A 496 4.28 -3.71 32.17
CA ASP A 496 2.84 -3.96 32.08
C ASP A 496 2.54 -5.21 31.25
N LEU A 497 1.58 -6.01 31.70
CA LEU A 497 1.20 -7.22 30.97
C LEU A 497 0.28 -6.88 29.79
N ILE A 498 0.66 -7.32 28.60
CA ILE A 498 -0.13 -7.15 27.38
C ILE A 498 -0.62 -8.51 26.89
N ARG A 499 -1.91 -8.61 26.55
CA ARG A 499 -2.56 -9.78 25.98
C ARG A 499 -2.91 -9.58 24.52
N ILE A 500 -2.45 -10.49 23.69
CA ILE A 500 -2.72 -10.55 22.25
C ILE A 500 -3.47 -11.83 21.98
N ASN A 501 -4.67 -11.74 21.40
CA ASN A 501 -5.44 -12.89 20.94
C ASN A 501 -5.96 -12.59 19.51
N ILE A 502 -5.16 -12.99 18.52
CA ILE A 502 -5.45 -12.72 17.10
C ILE A 502 -6.71 -13.47 16.64
N PRO A 503 -6.93 -14.76 17.01
CA PRO A 503 -8.18 -15.47 16.70
C PRO A 503 -9.45 -14.79 17.25
N GLU A 504 -9.38 -14.21 18.44
CA GLU A 504 -10.51 -13.49 19.05
C GLU A 504 -10.53 -11.99 18.71
N LEU A 505 -9.59 -11.52 17.88
CA LEU A 505 -9.47 -10.11 17.45
C LEU A 505 -9.27 -9.15 18.64
N LYS A 506 -8.50 -9.56 19.66
CA LYS A 506 -8.30 -8.80 20.90
C LYS A 506 -6.86 -8.32 21.09
N LEU A 507 -6.74 -7.09 21.60
CA LEU A 507 -5.50 -6.48 22.06
C LEU A 507 -5.77 -5.73 23.36
N GLU A 508 -5.23 -6.25 24.48
CA GLU A 508 -5.59 -5.77 25.81
C GLU A 508 -4.35 -5.45 26.65
N LEU A 509 -4.45 -4.37 27.41
CA LEU A 509 -3.53 -4.01 28.49
C LEU A 509 -4.12 -4.50 29.81
N ALA A 510 -3.46 -5.45 30.46
CA ALA A 510 -3.93 -6.07 31.69
C ALA A 510 -3.62 -5.21 32.92
N VAL A 511 -4.07 -3.97 32.90
CA VAL A 511 -3.97 -2.99 33.97
C VAL A 511 -5.38 -2.61 34.39
N PRO A 512 -5.68 -2.49 35.69
CA PRO A 512 -7.02 -2.11 36.16
C PRO A 512 -7.47 -0.74 35.61
N ASP A 513 -8.76 -0.60 35.30
CA ASP A 513 -9.33 0.62 34.73
C ASP A 513 -9.11 1.85 35.62
N GLU A 514 -9.12 1.67 36.93
CA GLU A 514 -8.84 2.74 37.92
C GLU A 514 -7.41 3.29 37.75
N GLU A 515 -6.44 2.38 37.56
CA GLU A 515 -5.04 2.76 37.33
C GLU A 515 -4.85 3.42 35.96
N LEU A 516 -5.46 2.88 34.91
CA LEU A 516 -5.45 3.50 33.58
C LEU A 516 -6.04 4.91 33.62
N SER A 517 -7.12 5.10 34.34
CA SER A 517 -7.75 6.40 34.57
C SER A 517 -6.80 7.37 35.31
N ALA A 518 -6.09 6.87 36.34
CA ALA A 518 -5.10 7.66 37.07
C ALA A 518 -3.88 8.04 36.21
N ARG A 519 -3.38 7.12 35.38
CA ARG A 519 -2.32 7.40 34.40
C ARG A 519 -2.78 8.42 33.36
N LYS A 520 -4.01 8.29 32.85
CA LYS A 520 -4.60 9.24 31.90
C LYS A 520 -4.72 10.64 32.47
N ALA A 521 -5.11 10.77 33.74
CA ALA A 521 -5.21 12.06 34.44
C ALA A 521 -3.86 12.76 34.58
N LYS A 522 -2.75 12.02 34.60
CA LYS A 522 -1.37 12.53 34.68
C LYS A 522 -0.73 12.78 33.32
N TRP A 523 -1.29 12.18 32.26
CA TRP A 523 -0.72 12.31 30.92
C TRP A 523 -0.79 13.76 30.43
N GLN A 524 0.27 14.22 29.79
CA GLN A 524 0.34 15.52 29.15
C GLN A 524 0.83 15.37 27.70
N PRO A 525 0.31 16.15 26.76
CA PRO A 525 0.84 16.19 25.40
C PRO A 525 2.33 16.52 25.42
N ARG A 526 3.09 15.79 24.61
CA ARG A 526 4.53 16.06 24.43
C ARG A 526 4.75 17.20 23.45
N GLU A 527 5.90 17.86 23.56
CA GLU A 527 6.36 18.78 22.53
C GLU A 527 6.45 18.08 21.18
N PRO A 528 5.97 18.71 20.09
CA PRO A 528 6.02 18.09 18.76
C PRO A 528 7.46 17.75 18.34
N LYS A 529 7.69 16.54 17.84
CA LYS A 529 9.00 16.11 17.31
C LYS A 529 9.47 16.98 16.14
N VAL A 530 8.55 17.60 15.39
CA VAL A 530 8.83 18.45 14.22
C VAL A 530 8.03 19.74 14.30
N THR A 531 8.74 20.89 14.30
CA THR A 531 8.16 22.23 14.51
C THR A 531 8.16 23.10 13.25
N THR A 532 8.68 22.61 12.11
CA THR A 532 8.83 23.37 10.87
C THR A 532 8.52 22.52 9.63
N GLY A 533 8.38 23.17 8.49
CA GLY A 533 8.27 22.53 7.17
C GLY A 533 6.97 21.78 6.93
N TYR A 534 7.02 20.83 5.99
CA TYR A 534 5.85 20.08 5.53
C TYR A 534 5.28 19.19 6.64
N LEU A 535 6.12 18.49 7.38
CA LEU A 535 5.68 17.58 8.44
C LEU A 535 4.91 18.30 9.57
N LYS A 536 5.25 19.58 9.89
CA LYS A 536 4.47 20.39 10.83
C LYS A 536 3.05 20.62 10.31
N ARG A 537 2.90 20.99 9.03
CA ARG A 537 1.58 21.19 8.40
C ARG A 537 0.80 19.89 8.37
N TYR A 538 1.44 18.79 7.97
CA TYR A 538 0.84 17.46 7.95
C TYR A 538 0.31 17.07 9.33
N ALA A 539 1.11 17.18 10.39
CA ALA A 539 0.71 16.83 11.76
C ALA A 539 -0.52 17.59 12.27
N SER A 540 -0.75 18.83 11.77
CA SER A 540 -1.90 19.65 12.17
C SER A 540 -3.21 19.29 11.44
N LEU A 541 -3.12 18.57 10.31
CA LEU A 541 -4.27 18.24 9.44
C LEU A 541 -4.59 16.75 9.40
N VAL A 542 -3.64 15.89 9.77
CA VAL A 542 -3.79 14.44 9.61
C VAL A 542 -4.78 13.86 10.63
N THR A 543 -5.62 12.95 10.14
CA THR A 543 -6.53 12.14 10.96
C THR A 543 -5.80 10.94 11.59
N SER A 544 -6.52 10.18 12.41
CA SER A 544 -6.01 8.95 13.04
C SER A 544 -5.74 7.83 12.00
N GLY A 545 -4.90 6.86 12.39
CA GLY A 545 -4.56 5.71 11.56
C GLY A 545 -5.76 4.84 11.17
N ASN A 546 -6.74 4.66 12.07
CA ASN A 546 -7.96 3.92 11.79
C ASN A 546 -8.87 4.57 10.72
N ARG A 547 -8.65 5.84 10.43
CA ARG A 547 -9.33 6.61 9.35
C ARG A 547 -8.46 6.78 8.11
N GLY A 548 -7.38 6.01 7.96
CA GLY A 548 -6.50 6.06 6.82
C GLY A 548 -5.42 7.15 6.88
N ALA A 549 -5.26 7.87 8.00
CA ALA A 549 -4.28 8.96 8.16
C ALA A 549 -4.34 9.94 6.98
N ILE A 550 -5.53 10.42 6.64
CA ILE A 550 -5.79 11.40 5.56
C ILE A 550 -5.66 12.82 6.10
N LEU A 551 -5.42 13.78 5.20
CA LEU A 551 -5.52 15.20 5.54
C LEU A 551 -7.00 15.62 5.53
N ALA A 552 -7.45 16.16 6.64
CA ALA A 552 -8.81 16.66 6.81
C ALA A 552 -8.77 18.03 7.51
N LEU A 553 -9.77 18.86 7.25
CA LEU A 553 -9.91 20.13 7.95
C LEU A 553 -10.21 19.90 9.45
N PRO A 554 -9.86 20.85 10.34
CA PRO A 554 -10.06 20.68 11.78
C PRO A 554 -11.51 20.37 12.17
N GLU A 555 -12.49 20.86 11.44
CA GLU A 555 -13.92 20.56 11.63
C GLU A 555 -14.34 19.14 11.20
N GLU A 556 -13.48 18.43 10.48
CA GLU A 556 -13.71 17.06 9.97
C GLU A 556 -12.94 16.01 10.78
N GLN A 557 -12.04 16.46 11.67
CA GLN A 557 -11.24 15.60 12.55
C GLN A 557 -12.03 15.22 13.81
#